data_56f0ac218bab07fe44349c5c49b10f72
#
_entry.id   56f0ac218bab07fe44349c5c49b10f72
#
_cell.length_a   1.000
_cell.length_b   1.000
_cell.length_c   1.000
_cell.angle_alpha   90.00
_cell.angle_beta   90.00
_cell.angle_gamma   90.00
#
_symmetry.space_group_name_H-M   'P 1'
#
loop_
_entity.id
_entity.type
_entity.pdbx_description
1 polymer ?
#
loop_
_entity_poly.entity_id
_entity_poly.type
_entity_poly.pdbx_seq_one_letter_code
_entity_poly.pdbx_strand_id
1 'polypeptide(L)'
;MKKQVIALMLFVLYAVSAVAAPDRFAIVPSEGDNNISIVDLNAEKVLKTLPTGKTPHAIAFTREGKGYVNNRGSKELTVIDGNKFEVLKSIVLPATSFQIALSPDNKTLAVAYKDALKLSLIDTATDAIKITIAVGKEPEAAFKGAMMKHPYWTKDGAYVYASDNVNNTIIKVGVKTGSIAATINLPGPNHYLHPSPDGKLLYAVNEAEKAGTSVTLIDSVTDRIVKDVQIPLEAGEPGLLHHGDFTKDGKYFFVCNEGGRTVAIMDTAKQDIVKTLKAGMGAGHPGMTRDGNYFFVIQHKDNVITVIDIAKQEVVKSIPVGTGKKQAHGGYFTPDGKFYYMINAEDNNMVKIDVSKMDVVSKIPVGKSAMFFSIKEGNDFPSTE
;
A
#
# COMPACT_ATOMS: atom_id res chain seq x y z
N MET A 1 27.93 -57.16 53.20
CA MET A 1 26.60 -56.81 52.61
C MET A 1 26.62 -55.39 52.08
N LYS A 2 26.84 -55.22 50.77
CA LYS A 2 26.85 -53.88 50.09
C LYS A 2 25.43 -53.64 49.53
N LYS A 3 24.77 -52.60 50.02
CA LYS A 3 23.48 -52.11 49.45
C LYS A 3 23.76 -51.30 48.24
N GLN A 4 23.31 -51.76 47.07
CA GLN A 4 23.26 -50.99 45.86
C GLN A 4 22.01 -50.10 45.91
N VAL A 5 22.19 -48.77 45.80
CA VAL A 5 21.12 -47.78 45.59
C VAL A 5 21.00 -47.58 44.09
N ILE A 6 19.86 -48.04 43.52
CA ILE A 6 19.51 -47.75 42.13
C ILE A 6 18.77 -46.42 42.09
N ALA A 7 19.41 -45.39 41.52
CA ALA A 7 18.78 -44.14 41.24
C ALA A 7 17.96 -44.23 39.95
N LEU A 8 16.64 -44.13 40.05
CA LEU A 8 15.70 -44.08 38.92
C LEU A 8 15.66 -42.62 38.41
N MET A 9 16.32 -42.34 37.28
CA MET A 9 16.16 -41.05 36.60
C MET A 9 14.85 -41.06 35.84
N LEU A 10 13.83 -40.30 36.32
CA LEU A 10 12.64 -40.00 35.56
C LEU A 10 12.96 -38.90 34.50
N PHE A 11 13.04 -39.31 33.23
CA PHE A 11 13.00 -38.35 32.14
C PHE A 11 11.57 -37.87 31.92
N VAL A 12 11.27 -36.64 32.34
CA VAL A 12 10.04 -35.94 31.97
C VAL A 12 10.22 -35.41 30.57
N LEU A 13 9.68 -36.09 29.56
CA LEU A 13 9.56 -35.57 28.20
C LEU A 13 8.45 -34.46 28.23
N TYR A 14 8.87 -33.23 28.20
CA TYR A 14 7.97 -32.12 27.83
C TYR A 14 7.67 -32.25 26.34
N ALA A 15 6.48 -32.73 26.00
CA ALA A 15 5.94 -32.58 24.66
C ALA A 15 5.66 -31.08 24.46
N VAL A 16 6.56 -30.41 23.78
CA VAL A 16 6.28 -29.06 23.23
C VAL A 16 5.22 -29.28 22.14
N SER A 17 3.98 -29.02 22.47
CA SER A 17 2.91 -28.93 21.47
C SER A 17 3.32 -27.85 20.48
N ALA A 18 3.70 -28.24 19.28
CA ALA A 18 3.88 -27.27 18.19
C ALA A 18 2.52 -26.59 17.99
N VAL A 19 2.40 -25.33 18.39
CA VAL A 19 1.24 -24.52 18.04
C VAL A 19 1.24 -24.44 16.52
N ALA A 20 0.18 -24.96 15.88
CA ALA A 20 0.03 -24.88 14.44
C ALA A 20 0.13 -23.39 14.04
N ALA A 21 0.86 -23.10 12.96
CA ALA A 21 0.89 -21.74 12.42
C ALA A 21 -0.55 -21.31 12.11
N PRO A 22 -0.91 -20.05 12.40
CA PRO A 22 -2.26 -19.57 12.09
C PRO A 22 -2.55 -19.70 10.59
N ASP A 23 -3.79 -19.99 10.25
CA ASP A 23 -4.25 -19.98 8.87
C ASP A 23 -3.97 -18.60 8.28
N ARG A 24 -3.24 -18.54 7.16
CA ARG A 24 -2.85 -17.31 6.49
C ARG A 24 -3.23 -17.38 5.02
N PHE A 25 -4.02 -16.40 4.58
CA PHE A 25 -4.48 -16.30 3.21
C PHE A 25 -4.13 -14.95 2.61
N ALA A 26 -3.74 -14.94 1.33
CA ALA A 26 -3.73 -13.73 0.54
C ALA A 26 -4.99 -13.68 -0.34
N ILE A 27 -5.62 -12.51 -0.37
CA ILE A 27 -6.81 -12.21 -1.17
C ILE A 27 -6.35 -11.28 -2.27
N VAL A 28 -6.23 -11.80 -3.49
CA VAL A 28 -5.48 -11.21 -4.60
C VAL A 28 -6.42 -10.84 -5.75
N PRO A 29 -6.81 -9.56 -5.90
CA PRO A 29 -7.51 -9.08 -7.08
C PRO A 29 -6.65 -9.21 -8.34
N SER A 30 -7.21 -9.75 -9.42
CA SER A 30 -6.54 -10.02 -10.70
C SER A 30 -7.20 -9.23 -11.81
N GLU A 31 -6.57 -8.13 -12.23
CA GLU A 31 -7.12 -7.17 -13.19
C GLU A 31 -7.44 -7.81 -14.54
N GLY A 32 -6.57 -8.71 -15.01
CA GLY A 32 -6.70 -9.36 -16.32
C GLY A 32 -7.77 -10.44 -16.39
N ASP A 33 -8.13 -11.03 -15.23
CA ASP A 33 -9.09 -12.14 -15.17
C ASP A 33 -10.44 -11.71 -14.57
N ASN A 34 -10.59 -10.47 -14.07
CA ASN A 34 -11.79 -9.96 -13.42
C ASN A 34 -12.25 -10.86 -12.27
N ASN A 35 -11.31 -11.30 -11.44
CA ASN A 35 -11.57 -12.17 -10.30
C ASN A 35 -10.64 -11.86 -9.12
N ILE A 36 -10.89 -12.53 -8.02
CA ILE A 36 -10.00 -12.57 -6.85
C ILE A 36 -9.51 -14.00 -6.68
N SER A 37 -8.21 -14.19 -6.54
CA SER A 37 -7.62 -15.45 -6.09
C SER A 37 -7.51 -15.46 -4.56
N ILE A 38 -8.03 -16.50 -3.92
CA ILE A 38 -7.81 -16.79 -2.51
C ILE A 38 -6.64 -17.77 -2.43
N VAL A 39 -5.52 -17.31 -1.91
CA VAL A 39 -4.27 -18.07 -1.84
C VAL A 39 -4.01 -18.52 -0.41
N ASP A 40 -3.90 -19.81 -0.19
CA ASP A 40 -3.38 -20.37 1.06
C ASP A 40 -1.86 -20.21 1.08
N LEU A 41 -1.35 -19.34 1.96
CA LEU A 41 0.08 -19.06 2.06
C LEU A 41 0.86 -20.15 2.80
N ASN A 42 0.19 -21.01 3.56
CA ASN A 42 0.81 -22.16 4.22
C ASN A 42 0.97 -23.31 3.23
N ALA A 43 -0.06 -23.55 2.41
CA ALA A 43 -0.03 -24.59 1.37
C ALA A 43 0.55 -24.10 0.03
N GLU A 44 0.80 -22.80 -0.11
CA GLU A 44 1.36 -22.13 -1.30
C GLU A 44 0.56 -22.40 -2.58
N LYS A 45 -0.77 -22.34 -2.50
CA LYS A 45 -1.68 -22.61 -3.62
C LYS A 45 -2.94 -21.76 -3.61
N VAL A 46 -3.52 -21.55 -4.77
CA VAL A 46 -4.87 -20.97 -4.90
C VAL A 46 -5.91 -22.00 -4.44
N LEU A 47 -6.74 -21.62 -3.48
CA LEU A 47 -7.84 -22.46 -2.98
C LEU A 47 -9.12 -22.24 -3.77
N LYS A 48 -9.41 -20.98 -4.12
CA LYS A 48 -10.68 -20.57 -4.71
C LYS A 48 -10.50 -19.28 -5.49
N THR A 49 -11.35 -19.06 -6.49
CA THR A 49 -11.50 -17.79 -7.17
C THR A 49 -12.90 -17.25 -6.98
N LEU A 50 -13.02 -15.91 -6.87
CA LEU A 50 -14.29 -15.21 -6.73
C LEU A 50 -14.47 -14.24 -7.89
N PRO A 51 -15.65 -14.16 -8.54
CA PRO A 51 -15.89 -13.20 -9.60
C PRO A 51 -15.95 -11.76 -9.03
N THR A 52 -15.57 -10.79 -9.85
CA THR A 52 -15.65 -9.35 -9.53
C THR A 52 -16.24 -8.56 -10.69
N GLY A 53 -16.35 -7.24 -10.55
CA GLY A 53 -16.45 -6.32 -11.68
C GLY A 53 -15.18 -6.28 -12.52
N LYS A 54 -15.12 -5.37 -13.50
CA LYS A 54 -13.98 -5.31 -14.44
C LYS A 54 -12.76 -4.65 -13.79
N THR A 55 -11.59 -5.23 -14.03
CA THR A 55 -10.29 -4.73 -13.60
C THR A 55 -10.25 -4.49 -12.08
N PRO A 56 -10.44 -5.52 -11.24
CA PRO A 56 -10.32 -5.39 -9.79
C PRO A 56 -8.87 -5.08 -9.42
N HIS A 57 -8.65 -4.03 -8.60
CA HIS A 57 -7.30 -3.51 -8.37
C HIS A 57 -6.83 -3.69 -6.92
N ALA A 58 -7.55 -3.12 -5.98
CA ALA A 58 -7.22 -3.19 -4.56
C ALA A 58 -8.43 -3.63 -3.75
N ILE A 59 -8.18 -4.05 -2.53
CA ILE A 59 -9.21 -4.49 -1.59
C ILE A 59 -8.91 -3.94 -0.20
N ALA A 60 -9.95 -3.42 0.46
CA ALA A 60 -9.88 -2.97 1.84
C ALA A 60 -10.85 -3.80 2.69
N PHE A 61 -10.38 -4.31 3.84
CA PHE A 61 -11.17 -5.10 4.76
C PHE A 61 -11.52 -4.34 6.02
N THR A 62 -12.77 -4.44 6.47
CA THR A 62 -13.12 -4.10 7.85
C THR A 62 -12.57 -5.16 8.80
N ARG A 63 -12.49 -4.82 10.09
CA ARG A 63 -12.01 -5.77 11.13
C ARG A 63 -12.87 -7.02 11.22
N GLU A 64 -14.16 -6.92 10.88
CA GLU A 64 -15.11 -8.04 10.86
C GLU A 64 -14.97 -8.91 9.61
N GLY A 65 -14.09 -8.53 8.67
CA GLY A 65 -13.80 -9.30 7.47
C GLY A 65 -14.70 -9.00 6.27
N LYS A 66 -15.46 -7.89 6.27
CA LYS A 66 -16.13 -7.43 5.06
C LYS A 66 -15.12 -6.74 4.17
N GLY A 67 -14.91 -7.24 2.95
CA GLY A 67 -13.98 -6.69 1.97
C GLY A 67 -14.68 -5.89 0.88
N TYR A 68 -14.08 -4.76 0.50
CA TYR A 68 -14.49 -3.90 -0.61
C TYR A 68 -13.41 -3.90 -1.67
N VAL A 69 -13.75 -4.35 -2.86
CA VAL A 69 -12.83 -4.41 -4.02
C VAL A 69 -13.18 -3.29 -4.98
N ASN A 70 -12.21 -2.43 -5.29
CA ASN A 70 -12.43 -1.42 -6.31
C ASN A 70 -12.17 -1.98 -7.72
N ASN A 71 -13.17 -1.85 -8.59
CA ASN A 71 -13.10 -2.31 -9.98
C ASN A 71 -12.80 -1.12 -10.90
N ARG A 72 -11.54 -0.97 -11.33
CA ARG A 72 -11.06 0.17 -12.15
C ARG A 72 -11.57 0.16 -13.60
N GLY A 73 -12.24 -0.91 -14.03
CA GLY A 73 -12.84 -1.07 -15.36
C GLY A 73 -14.36 -1.00 -15.39
N SER A 74 -15.03 -0.90 -14.23
CA SER A 74 -16.47 -0.75 -14.11
C SER A 74 -16.83 0.19 -12.97
N LYS A 75 -18.05 0.77 -13.04
CA LYS A 75 -18.54 1.73 -12.04
C LYS A 75 -19.22 1.00 -10.87
N GLU A 76 -18.44 0.16 -10.19
CA GLU A 76 -18.93 -0.61 -9.03
C GLU A 76 -17.81 -1.01 -8.09
N LEU A 77 -18.15 -1.30 -6.84
CA LEU A 77 -17.34 -2.08 -5.92
C LEU A 77 -17.92 -3.49 -5.82
N THR A 78 -17.05 -4.50 -5.72
CA THR A 78 -17.47 -5.85 -5.32
C THR A 78 -17.31 -5.96 -3.81
N VAL A 79 -18.36 -6.40 -3.10
CA VAL A 79 -18.34 -6.63 -1.65
C VAL A 79 -18.21 -8.12 -1.40
N ILE A 80 -17.27 -8.52 -0.55
CA ILE A 80 -17.01 -9.91 -0.21
C ILE A 80 -17.03 -10.16 1.30
N ASP A 81 -17.37 -11.38 1.69
CA ASP A 81 -17.10 -11.93 3.02
C ASP A 81 -15.72 -12.60 3.00
N GLY A 82 -14.72 -11.96 3.62
CA GLY A 82 -13.35 -12.48 3.68
C GLY A 82 -13.18 -13.65 4.65
N ASN A 83 -14.16 -13.93 5.51
CA ASN A 83 -14.13 -15.10 6.40
C ASN A 83 -14.65 -16.35 5.69
N LYS A 84 -15.66 -16.21 4.85
CA LYS A 84 -16.26 -17.30 4.08
C LYS A 84 -15.72 -17.42 2.65
N PHE A 85 -14.98 -16.40 2.20
CA PHE A 85 -14.53 -16.27 0.81
C PHE A 85 -15.70 -16.35 -0.18
N GLU A 86 -16.66 -15.44 -0.02
CA GLU A 86 -17.87 -15.36 -0.84
C GLU A 86 -18.14 -13.94 -1.29
N VAL A 87 -18.67 -13.80 -2.52
CA VAL A 87 -19.18 -12.51 -2.99
C VAL A 87 -20.54 -12.26 -2.36
N LEU A 88 -20.71 -11.12 -1.73
CA LEU A 88 -21.96 -10.70 -1.10
C LEU A 88 -22.86 -9.94 -2.07
N LYS A 89 -22.30 -8.94 -2.75
CA LYS A 89 -23.03 -8.04 -3.68
C LYS A 89 -22.08 -7.11 -4.42
N SER A 90 -22.64 -6.28 -5.30
CA SER A 90 -21.98 -5.10 -5.88
C SER A 90 -22.63 -3.81 -5.37
N ILE A 91 -21.85 -2.73 -5.26
CA ILE A 91 -22.30 -1.36 -4.99
C ILE A 91 -22.06 -0.55 -6.25
N VAL A 92 -23.13 -0.03 -6.88
CA VAL A 92 -23.03 0.84 -8.05
C VAL A 92 -22.46 2.19 -7.64
N LEU A 93 -21.47 2.68 -8.40
CA LEU A 93 -20.79 3.95 -8.18
C LEU A 93 -21.16 4.99 -9.25
N PRO A 94 -21.13 6.29 -8.94
CA PRO A 94 -21.39 7.36 -9.94
C PRO A 94 -20.30 7.48 -11.00
N ALA A 95 -19.07 7.00 -10.73
CA ALA A 95 -17.93 7.05 -11.64
C ALA A 95 -17.00 5.86 -11.39
N THR A 96 -15.95 5.70 -12.19
CA THR A 96 -14.99 4.60 -12.03
C THR A 96 -14.03 4.90 -10.89
N SER A 97 -13.95 4.01 -9.89
CA SER A 97 -13.04 4.20 -8.76
C SER A 97 -11.56 4.11 -9.18
N PHE A 98 -10.71 4.94 -8.55
CA PHE A 98 -9.26 4.78 -8.62
C PHE A 98 -8.74 4.02 -7.40
N GLN A 99 -9.08 4.51 -6.20
CA GLN A 99 -8.67 3.88 -4.95
C GLN A 99 -9.72 4.09 -3.85
N ILE A 100 -9.65 3.25 -2.83
CA ILE A 100 -10.54 3.22 -1.69
C ILE A 100 -9.75 3.21 -0.38
N ALA A 101 -10.31 3.77 0.68
CA ALA A 101 -9.72 3.70 2.01
C ALA A 101 -10.81 3.63 3.08
N LEU A 102 -10.64 2.74 4.06
CA LEU A 102 -11.50 2.66 5.22
C LEU A 102 -11.11 3.70 6.28
N SER A 103 -12.11 4.28 6.94
CA SER A 103 -11.89 5.10 8.12
C SER A 103 -11.25 4.29 9.26
N PRO A 104 -10.53 4.93 10.20
CA PRO A 104 -9.87 4.22 11.31
C PRO A 104 -10.81 3.40 12.19
N ASP A 105 -12.08 3.79 12.28
CA ASP A 105 -13.13 3.06 12.99
C ASP A 105 -13.84 2.00 12.14
N ASN A 106 -13.46 1.86 10.86
CA ASN A 106 -14.01 0.97 9.85
C ASN A 106 -15.50 1.20 9.49
N LYS A 107 -16.10 2.34 9.89
CA LYS A 107 -17.52 2.61 9.65
C LYS A 107 -17.81 3.34 8.35
N THR A 108 -16.78 3.89 7.71
CA THR A 108 -16.94 4.64 6.45
C THR A 108 -15.83 4.24 5.47
N LEU A 109 -16.23 3.98 4.23
CA LEU A 109 -15.30 3.78 3.13
C LEU A 109 -15.28 5.03 2.25
N ALA A 110 -14.10 5.61 2.05
CA ALA A 110 -13.88 6.68 1.08
C ALA A 110 -13.54 6.08 -0.29
N VAL A 111 -14.15 6.62 -1.35
CA VAL A 111 -13.92 6.21 -2.74
C VAL A 111 -13.51 7.42 -3.56
N ALA A 112 -12.28 7.42 -4.06
CA ALA A 112 -11.76 8.40 -5.02
C ALA A 112 -11.92 7.88 -6.46
N TYR A 113 -12.25 8.76 -7.41
CA TYR A 113 -12.57 8.38 -8.78
C TYR A 113 -11.46 8.78 -9.76
N LYS A 114 -11.19 7.91 -10.75
CA LYS A 114 -10.17 8.18 -11.77
C LYS A 114 -10.68 9.09 -12.90
N ASP A 115 -11.99 9.09 -13.12
CA ASP A 115 -12.67 9.76 -14.24
C ASP A 115 -13.70 10.80 -13.77
N ALA A 116 -13.61 11.24 -12.50
CA ALA A 116 -14.43 12.31 -11.94
C ALA A 116 -13.76 12.96 -10.72
N LEU A 117 -13.87 14.28 -10.59
CA LEU A 117 -13.44 15.03 -9.40
C LEU A 117 -14.52 14.95 -8.30
N LYS A 118 -14.72 13.73 -7.80
CA LYS A 118 -15.70 13.41 -6.76
C LYS A 118 -15.10 12.49 -5.72
N LEU A 119 -15.58 12.62 -4.50
CA LEU A 119 -15.29 11.71 -3.40
C LEU A 119 -16.61 11.17 -2.86
N SER A 120 -16.78 9.85 -2.78
CA SER A 120 -17.93 9.24 -2.12
C SER A 120 -17.56 8.69 -0.76
N LEU A 121 -18.47 8.84 0.20
CA LEU A 121 -18.40 8.22 1.52
C LEU A 121 -19.52 7.19 1.62
N ILE A 122 -19.14 5.93 1.87
CA ILE A 122 -20.03 4.77 1.94
C ILE A 122 -20.10 4.31 3.40
N ASP A 123 -21.31 4.06 3.90
CA ASP A 123 -21.52 3.42 5.19
C ASP A 123 -21.22 1.94 5.12
N THR A 124 -20.28 1.47 5.92
CA THR A 124 -19.89 0.04 5.88
C THR A 124 -20.90 -0.90 6.52
N ALA A 125 -21.82 -0.42 7.35
CA ALA A 125 -22.85 -1.26 7.96
C ALA A 125 -23.99 -1.55 6.96
N THR A 126 -24.37 -0.53 6.16
CA THR A 126 -25.49 -0.64 5.21
C THR A 126 -25.05 -0.81 3.76
N ASP A 127 -23.76 -0.54 3.46
CA ASP A 127 -23.19 -0.44 2.10
C ASP A 127 -23.85 0.62 1.21
N ALA A 128 -24.47 1.61 1.82
CA ALA A 128 -25.11 2.73 1.10
C ALA A 128 -24.12 3.90 0.93
N ILE A 129 -24.16 4.55 -0.23
CA ILE A 129 -23.45 5.81 -0.43
C ILE A 129 -24.17 6.88 0.41
N LYS A 130 -23.51 7.35 1.48
CA LYS A 130 -24.03 8.44 2.33
C LYS A 130 -24.05 9.77 1.59
N ILE A 131 -22.95 10.06 0.90
CA ILE A 131 -22.78 11.32 0.17
C ILE A 131 -21.74 11.15 -0.93
N THR A 132 -21.92 11.91 -2.02
CA THR A 132 -20.90 12.12 -3.05
C THR A 132 -20.65 13.62 -3.16
N ILE A 133 -19.39 14.01 -2.93
CA ILE A 133 -18.93 15.38 -2.84
C ILE A 133 -18.16 15.73 -4.11
N ALA A 134 -18.54 16.81 -4.82
CA ALA A 134 -17.71 17.38 -5.87
C ALA A 134 -16.52 18.08 -5.20
N VAL A 135 -15.28 17.67 -5.53
CA VAL A 135 -14.07 18.18 -4.86
C VAL A 135 -13.29 19.16 -5.73
N GLY A 136 -13.67 19.33 -6.98
CA GLY A 136 -13.06 20.27 -7.92
C GLY A 136 -13.93 20.50 -9.13
N LYS A 137 -13.48 21.39 -10.02
CA LYS A 137 -14.11 21.63 -11.32
C LYS A 137 -13.59 20.59 -12.32
N GLU A 138 -14.51 19.83 -12.91
CA GLU A 138 -14.20 18.87 -13.97
C GLU A 138 -13.49 19.58 -15.15
N PRO A 139 -12.48 18.98 -15.76
CA PRO A 139 -11.80 19.56 -16.92
C PRO A 139 -12.72 19.58 -18.15
N GLU A 140 -12.56 20.61 -19.00
CA GLU A 140 -13.33 20.75 -20.25
C GLU A 140 -12.92 19.71 -21.31
N ALA A 141 -11.69 19.20 -21.25
CA ALA A 141 -11.16 18.18 -22.14
C ALA A 141 -10.81 16.89 -21.36
N ALA A 142 -10.70 15.78 -22.08
CA ALA A 142 -10.30 14.52 -21.47
C ALA A 142 -8.95 14.63 -20.75
N PHE A 143 -8.94 14.34 -19.47
CA PHE A 143 -7.74 14.32 -18.64
C PHE A 143 -6.99 13.01 -18.84
N LYS A 144 -5.66 13.10 -19.05
CA LYS A 144 -4.81 11.90 -19.14
C LYS A 144 -4.36 11.48 -17.75
N GLY A 145 -4.73 10.26 -17.35
CA GLY A 145 -4.42 9.71 -16.04
C GLY A 145 -5.62 9.64 -15.11
N ALA A 146 -5.36 9.53 -13.81
CA ALA A 146 -6.39 9.54 -12.79
C ALA A 146 -6.60 10.95 -12.26
N MET A 147 -7.85 11.44 -12.29
CA MET A 147 -8.20 12.76 -11.77
C MET A 147 -8.00 12.84 -10.27
N MET A 148 -8.31 11.75 -9.56
CA MET A 148 -8.06 11.57 -8.13
C MET A 148 -7.29 10.29 -7.89
N LYS A 149 -6.47 10.28 -6.82
CA LYS A 149 -5.70 9.09 -6.43
C LYS A 149 -6.11 8.58 -5.04
N HIS A 150 -5.20 8.48 -4.12
CA HIS A 150 -5.40 7.82 -2.83
C HIS A 150 -6.15 8.73 -1.85
N PRO A 151 -7.32 8.32 -1.32
CA PRO A 151 -7.90 8.99 -0.18
C PRO A 151 -7.12 8.63 1.10
N TYR A 152 -6.92 9.61 1.97
CA TYR A 152 -6.21 9.47 3.21
C TYR A 152 -7.04 9.98 4.40
N TRP A 153 -7.19 9.18 5.45
CA TRP A 153 -7.95 9.51 6.63
C TRP A 153 -7.10 10.14 7.73
N THR A 154 -7.63 11.14 8.43
CA THR A 154 -7.04 11.56 9.70
C THR A 154 -7.19 10.45 10.75
N LYS A 155 -6.27 10.39 11.73
CA LYS A 155 -6.26 9.33 12.76
C LYS A 155 -7.55 9.26 13.58
N ASP A 156 -8.22 10.40 13.77
CA ASP A 156 -9.52 10.52 14.48
C ASP A 156 -10.72 10.21 13.57
N GLY A 157 -10.51 10.00 12.27
CA GLY A 157 -11.58 9.78 11.30
C GLY A 157 -12.46 11.00 11.03
N ALA A 158 -12.11 12.18 11.54
CA ALA A 158 -12.92 13.38 11.38
C ALA A 158 -12.85 13.95 9.96
N TYR A 159 -11.74 13.74 9.28
CA TYR A 159 -11.51 14.22 7.92
C TYR A 159 -10.93 13.14 7.02
N VAL A 160 -11.18 13.28 5.73
CA VAL A 160 -10.51 12.53 4.66
C VAL A 160 -9.90 13.51 3.67
N TYR A 161 -8.64 13.29 3.34
CA TYR A 161 -7.94 14.01 2.28
C TYR A 161 -8.05 13.23 0.97
N ALA A 162 -8.14 13.95 -0.13
CA ALA A 162 -8.12 13.39 -1.47
C ALA A 162 -7.34 14.32 -2.42
N SER A 163 -6.58 13.73 -3.35
CA SER A 163 -5.88 14.51 -4.38
C SER A 163 -6.82 14.91 -5.50
N ASP A 164 -6.68 16.14 -5.99
CA ASP A 164 -7.21 16.62 -7.26
C ASP A 164 -6.01 16.89 -8.18
N ASN A 165 -5.72 15.93 -9.04
CA ASN A 165 -4.56 15.98 -9.94
C ASN A 165 -4.80 16.84 -11.18
N VAL A 166 -6.04 17.25 -11.43
CA VAL A 166 -6.39 18.20 -12.50
C VAL A 166 -5.93 19.61 -12.12
N ASN A 167 -6.17 19.99 -10.85
CA ASN A 167 -5.87 21.33 -10.35
C ASN A 167 -4.62 21.37 -9.44
N ASN A 168 -3.92 20.26 -9.26
CA ASN A 168 -2.77 20.11 -8.36
C ASN A 168 -3.10 20.54 -6.92
N THR A 169 -4.19 20.02 -6.37
CA THR A 169 -4.60 20.34 -5.01
C THR A 169 -4.84 19.09 -4.18
N ILE A 170 -4.73 19.27 -2.86
CA ILE A 170 -5.28 18.32 -1.88
C ILE A 170 -6.52 18.93 -1.29
N ILE A 171 -7.59 18.16 -1.28
CA ILE A 171 -8.88 18.54 -0.72
C ILE A 171 -9.07 17.83 0.61
N LYS A 172 -9.34 18.59 1.68
CA LYS A 172 -9.74 18.07 2.99
C LYS A 172 -11.25 18.12 3.13
N VAL A 173 -11.87 16.99 3.35
CA VAL A 173 -13.32 16.85 3.47
C VAL A 173 -13.69 16.50 4.91
N GLY A 174 -14.60 17.25 5.51
CA GLY A 174 -15.17 16.93 6.81
C GLY A 174 -16.20 15.81 6.69
N VAL A 175 -15.96 14.70 7.37
CA VAL A 175 -16.81 13.49 7.26
C VAL A 175 -18.22 13.73 7.79
N LYS A 176 -18.33 14.42 8.94
CA LYS A 176 -19.62 14.74 9.56
C LYS A 176 -20.42 15.78 8.77
N THR A 177 -19.73 16.76 8.18
CA THR A 177 -20.38 17.87 7.45
C THR A 177 -20.66 17.51 6.00
N GLY A 178 -19.90 16.57 5.42
CA GLY A 178 -19.96 16.24 3.99
C GLY A 178 -19.52 17.40 3.10
N SER A 179 -18.67 18.29 3.58
CA SER A 179 -18.23 19.49 2.87
C SER A 179 -16.71 19.65 2.88
N ILE A 180 -16.19 20.42 1.92
CA ILE A 180 -14.79 20.77 1.84
C ILE A 180 -14.44 21.67 3.04
N ALA A 181 -13.47 21.24 3.84
CA ALA A 181 -12.94 21.97 4.97
C ALA A 181 -11.70 22.81 4.59
N ALA A 182 -10.86 22.30 3.69
CA ALA A 182 -9.71 23.03 3.16
C ALA A 182 -9.34 22.56 1.75
N THR A 183 -8.69 23.46 1.00
CA THR A 183 -8.05 23.19 -0.29
C THR A 183 -6.61 23.66 -0.21
N ILE A 184 -5.65 22.77 -0.49
CA ILE A 184 -4.21 23.03 -0.38
C ILE A 184 -3.63 22.94 -1.77
N ASN A 185 -3.08 24.04 -2.30
CA ASN A 185 -2.46 24.08 -3.61
C ASN A 185 -1.05 23.50 -3.54
N LEU A 186 -0.73 22.57 -4.44
CA LEU A 186 0.57 21.92 -4.54
C LEU A 186 1.33 22.39 -5.78
N PRO A 187 2.66 22.23 -5.81
CA PRO A 187 3.48 22.55 -6.98
C PRO A 187 3.27 21.61 -8.16
N GLY A 188 2.66 20.44 -7.94
CA GLY A 188 2.38 19.42 -8.96
C GLY A 188 1.33 18.42 -8.51
N PRO A 189 0.95 17.47 -9.38
CA PRO A 189 -0.02 16.44 -9.04
C PRO A 189 0.52 15.56 -7.91
N ASN A 190 -0.35 15.20 -6.97
CA ASN A 190 0.00 14.39 -5.81
C ASN A 190 -0.24 12.91 -6.06
N HIS A 191 0.75 12.07 -5.73
CA HIS A 191 0.57 10.63 -5.75
C HIS A 191 -0.01 10.12 -4.45
N TYR A 192 0.64 10.40 -3.34
CA TYR A 192 0.31 9.86 -2.03
C TYR A 192 0.57 10.87 -0.90
N LEU A 193 -0.14 10.69 0.21
CA LEU A 193 0.01 11.45 1.44
C LEU A 193 0.50 10.53 2.55
N HIS A 194 1.62 10.88 3.15
CA HIS A 194 2.17 10.17 4.31
C HIS A 194 2.10 11.06 5.55
N PRO A 195 1.41 10.66 6.62
CA PRO A 195 1.51 11.38 7.89
C PRO A 195 2.87 11.14 8.52
N SER A 196 3.44 12.16 9.13
CA SER A 196 4.60 11.98 10.01
C SER A 196 4.22 11.07 11.20
N PRO A 197 5.15 10.29 11.78
CA PRO A 197 4.85 9.40 12.90
C PRO A 197 4.20 10.09 14.10
N ASP A 198 4.56 11.35 14.38
CA ASP A 198 3.94 12.18 15.41
C ASP A 198 2.61 12.82 14.98
N GLY A 199 2.23 12.69 13.71
CA GLY A 199 0.98 13.20 13.15
C GLY A 199 0.92 14.71 12.94
N LYS A 200 2.03 15.46 13.12
CA LYS A 200 2.04 16.92 12.98
C LYS A 200 2.13 17.40 11.54
N LEU A 201 2.76 16.60 10.68
CA LEU A 201 2.95 16.93 9.27
C LEU A 201 2.34 15.85 8.38
N LEU A 202 1.90 16.28 7.19
CA LEU A 202 1.60 15.42 6.06
C LEU A 202 2.67 15.64 5.00
N TYR A 203 3.23 14.57 4.49
CA TYR A 203 4.22 14.55 3.43
C TYR A 203 3.50 14.23 2.12
N ALA A 204 3.27 15.24 1.29
CA ALA A 204 2.65 15.08 -0.02
C ALA A 204 3.74 14.77 -1.05
N VAL A 205 3.72 13.55 -1.58
CA VAL A 205 4.66 13.09 -2.62
C VAL A 205 4.12 13.52 -3.98
N ASN A 206 4.82 14.44 -4.67
CA ASN A 206 4.37 15.06 -5.91
C ASN A 206 4.98 14.38 -7.15
N GLU A 207 4.16 14.04 -8.15
CA GLU A 207 4.53 13.30 -9.37
C GLU A 207 4.89 14.18 -10.56
N ALA A 208 5.47 15.34 -10.39
CA ALA A 208 5.79 16.18 -11.53
C ALA A 208 6.99 15.63 -12.34
N GLU A 209 6.83 15.45 -13.64
CA GLU A 209 7.87 14.87 -14.50
C GLU A 209 9.13 15.78 -14.66
N LYS A 210 9.01 17.07 -14.40
CA LYS A 210 10.09 18.04 -14.64
C LYS A 210 10.27 19.02 -13.47
N ALA A 211 9.54 20.13 -13.50
CA ALA A 211 9.54 21.07 -12.39
C ALA A 211 8.49 20.69 -11.37
N GLY A 212 8.84 20.71 -10.07
CA GLY A 212 7.90 20.37 -9.00
C GLY A 212 7.98 18.92 -8.51
N THR A 213 9.02 18.18 -8.89
CA THR A 213 9.36 16.90 -8.28
C THR A 213 9.80 17.14 -6.85
N SER A 214 8.88 17.00 -5.91
CA SER A 214 9.11 17.43 -4.53
C SER A 214 8.27 16.61 -3.55
N VAL A 215 8.64 16.73 -2.27
CA VAL A 215 7.79 16.36 -1.16
C VAL A 215 7.35 17.64 -0.46
N THR A 216 6.06 17.94 -0.51
CA THR A 216 5.49 19.10 0.16
C THR A 216 5.09 18.74 1.59
N LEU A 217 5.64 19.45 2.57
CA LEU A 217 5.34 19.29 3.98
C LEU A 217 4.18 20.21 4.36
N ILE A 218 3.11 19.64 4.89
CA ILE A 218 1.88 20.34 5.23
C ILE A 218 1.64 20.18 6.74
N ASP A 219 1.40 21.27 7.46
CA ASP A 219 0.96 21.24 8.84
C ASP A 219 -0.46 20.65 8.92
N SER A 220 -0.64 19.55 9.65
CA SER A 220 -1.88 18.78 9.69
C SER A 220 -3.02 19.48 10.44
N VAL A 221 -2.72 20.51 11.24
CA VAL A 221 -3.69 21.27 12.02
C VAL A 221 -4.18 22.50 11.25
N THR A 222 -3.22 23.25 10.67
CA THR A 222 -3.53 24.51 9.99
C THR A 222 -3.76 24.36 8.48
N ASP A 223 -3.46 23.17 7.92
CA ASP A 223 -3.51 22.85 6.50
C ASP A 223 -2.61 23.78 5.63
N ARG A 224 -1.56 24.35 6.23
CA ARG A 224 -0.62 25.23 5.55
C ARG A 224 0.64 24.48 5.11
N ILE A 225 1.14 24.82 3.95
CA ILE A 225 2.45 24.34 3.51
C ILE A 225 3.53 24.97 4.41
N VAL A 226 4.33 24.10 5.00
CA VAL A 226 5.50 24.46 5.83
C VAL A 226 6.72 24.60 4.96
N LYS A 227 6.94 23.63 4.05
CA LYS A 227 8.10 23.58 3.16
C LYS A 227 7.78 22.72 1.95
N ASP A 228 8.36 23.06 0.81
CA ASP A 228 8.40 22.20 -0.37
C ASP A 228 9.85 21.76 -0.61
N VAL A 229 10.12 20.46 -0.42
CA VAL A 229 11.47 19.90 -0.49
C VAL A 229 11.69 19.29 -1.87
N GLN A 230 12.50 19.94 -2.68
CA GLN A 230 12.85 19.46 -4.02
C GLN A 230 13.68 18.19 -3.94
N ILE A 231 13.35 17.21 -4.77
CA ILE A 231 14.09 15.96 -4.87
C ILE A 231 15.14 16.09 -5.97
N PRO A 232 16.44 15.91 -5.64
CA PRO A 232 17.50 15.93 -6.63
C PRO A 232 17.31 14.79 -7.64
N LEU A 233 17.28 15.13 -8.92
CA LEU A 233 17.21 14.17 -10.03
C LEU A 233 18.58 14.04 -10.68
N GLU A 234 18.93 12.84 -11.17
CA GLU A 234 20.08 12.67 -12.04
C GLU A 234 19.81 13.33 -13.40
N ALA A 235 20.88 13.77 -14.08
CA ALA A 235 20.75 14.46 -15.35
C ALA A 235 20.03 13.58 -16.39
N GLY A 236 18.89 14.07 -16.90
CA GLY A 236 18.07 13.38 -17.89
C GLY A 236 17.07 12.36 -17.32
N GLU A 237 17.03 12.17 -16.01
CA GLU A 237 16.00 11.32 -15.40
C GLU A 237 14.70 12.10 -15.17
N PRO A 238 13.54 11.51 -15.49
CA PRO A 238 12.25 12.07 -15.12
C PRO A 238 12.01 11.94 -13.63
N GLY A 239 11.37 12.93 -13.05
CA GLY A 239 11.00 12.96 -11.64
C GLY A 239 9.57 12.53 -11.43
N LEU A 240 9.30 11.25 -11.46
CA LEU A 240 7.98 10.70 -11.14
C LEU A 240 8.04 10.04 -9.75
N LEU A 241 7.84 10.83 -8.70
CA LEU A 241 7.80 10.27 -7.35
C LEU A 241 6.55 9.40 -7.18
N HIS A 242 6.68 8.33 -6.43
CA HIS A 242 5.60 7.36 -6.25
C HIS A 242 5.21 7.24 -4.77
N HIS A 243 5.87 6.40 -4.01
CA HIS A 243 5.64 6.23 -2.59
C HIS A 243 6.86 6.59 -1.77
N GLY A 244 6.64 6.80 -0.49
CA GLY A 244 7.69 6.92 0.50
C GLY A 244 7.30 6.18 1.77
N ASP A 245 8.23 6.07 2.70
CA ASP A 245 7.94 5.55 4.04
C ASP A 245 8.94 6.11 5.06
N PHE A 246 8.51 6.19 6.32
CA PHE A 246 9.35 6.63 7.42
C PHE A 246 10.14 5.47 8.00
N THR A 247 11.34 5.77 8.50
CA THR A 247 12.00 4.85 9.42
C THR A 247 11.18 4.71 10.70
N LYS A 248 11.32 3.57 11.39
CA LYS A 248 10.56 3.25 12.61
C LYS A 248 10.69 4.30 13.72
N ASP A 249 11.84 4.95 13.80
CA ASP A 249 12.12 6.05 14.73
C ASP A 249 11.66 7.43 14.21
N GLY A 250 11.13 7.49 12.99
CA GLY A 250 10.68 8.71 12.34
C GLY A 250 11.78 9.68 11.91
N LYS A 251 13.05 9.26 12.00
CA LYS A 251 14.20 10.15 11.73
C LYS A 251 14.39 10.44 10.25
N TYR A 252 14.10 9.47 9.40
CA TYR A 252 14.23 9.61 7.97
C TYR A 252 12.94 9.26 7.26
N PHE A 253 12.69 9.93 6.13
CA PHE A 253 11.68 9.59 5.15
C PHE A 253 12.36 9.20 3.85
N PHE A 254 12.11 7.97 3.38
CA PHE A 254 12.62 7.46 2.12
C PHE A 254 11.57 7.66 1.05
N VAL A 255 11.89 8.34 -0.04
CA VAL A 255 10.98 8.59 -1.15
C VAL A 255 11.51 7.99 -2.45
N CYS A 256 10.64 7.25 -3.13
CA CYS A 256 10.96 6.50 -4.34
C CYS A 256 10.67 7.32 -5.60
N ASN A 257 11.60 7.33 -6.55
CA ASN A 257 11.43 7.92 -7.88
C ASN A 257 11.16 6.83 -8.92
N GLU A 258 9.89 6.58 -9.24
CA GLU A 258 9.49 5.60 -10.26
C GLU A 258 9.91 6.01 -11.67
N GLY A 259 9.98 7.31 -11.94
CA GLY A 259 10.45 7.82 -13.23
C GLY A 259 11.93 7.54 -13.49
N GLY A 260 12.72 7.50 -12.42
CA GLY A 260 14.17 7.30 -12.45
C GLY A 260 14.62 6.00 -11.80
N ARG A 261 15.85 6.06 -11.24
CA ARG A 261 16.51 4.92 -10.58
C ARG A 261 16.98 5.29 -9.18
N THR A 262 16.23 6.16 -8.51
CA THR A 262 16.71 6.74 -7.26
C THR A 262 15.71 6.58 -6.12
N VAL A 263 16.25 6.50 -4.92
CA VAL A 263 15.54 6.66 -3.66
C VAL A 263 16.22 7.80 -2.90
N ALA A 264 15.47 8.86 -2.62
CA ALA A 264 15.98 9.98 -1.84
C ALA A 264 15.69 9.78 -0.35
N ILE A 265 16.61 10.17 0.50
CA ILE A 265 16.52 10.09 1.96
C ILE A 265 16.42 11.51 2.50
N MET A 266 15.28 11.81 3.11
CA MET A 266 15.03 13.07 3.80
C MET A 266 15.28 12.91 5.30
N ASP A 267 16.08 13.79 5.88
CA ASP A 267 16.16 13.95 7.34
C ASP A 267 14.94 14.76 7.80
N THR A 268 14.09 14.16 8.62
CA THR A 268 12.79 14.74 8.99
C THR A 268 12.94 15.96 9.92
N ALA A 269 14.01 16.01 10.73
CA ALA A 269 14.27 17.15 11.61
C ALA A 269 14.83 18.35 10.84
N LYS A 270 15.69 18.09 9.84
CA LYS A 270 16.23 19.14 8.95
C LYS A 270 15.23 19.54 7.86
N GLN A 271 14.28 18.66 7.58
CA GLN A 271 13.35 18.80 6.45
C GLN A 271 14.11 19.01 5.13
N ASP A 272 15.13 18.20 4.89
CA ASP A 272 15.99 18.34 3.73
C ASP A 272 16.52 16.97 3.26
N ILE A 273 16.86 16.87 1.94
CA ILE A 273 17.45 15.66 1.39
C ILE A 273 18.91 15.57 1.85
N VAL A 274 19.25 14.46 2.49
CA VAL A 274 20.61 14.20 3.00
C VAL A 274 21.37 13.21 2.14
N LYS A 275 20.69 12.38 1.37
CA LYS A 275 21.30 11.38 0.49
C LYS A 275 20.35 10.96 -0.62
N THR A 276 20.89 10.63 -1.77
CA THR A 276 20.18 9.94 -2.85
C THR A 276 20.90 8.65 -3.17
N LEU A 277 20.17 7.54 -3.21
CA LEU A 277 20.69 6.21 -3.50
C LEU A 277 20.29 5.78 -4.91
N LYS A 278 21.22 5.15 -5.63
CA LYS A 278 20.89 4.46 -6.89
C LYS A 278 20.18 3.14 -6.56
N ALA A 279 19.01 2.95 -7.17
CA ALA A 279 18.20 1.76 -7.05
C ALA A 279 18.00 1.15 -8.46
N GLY A 280 17.12 0.16 -8.59
CA GLY A 280 16.68 -0.34 -9.90
C GLY A 280 15.71 0.63 -10.59
N MET A 281 15.38 0.35 -11.85
CA MET A 281 14.45 1.17 -12.62
C MET A 281 13.01 1.06 -12.09
N GLY A 282 12.39 2.20 -11.87
CA GLY A 282 11.01 2.25 -11.41
C GLY A 282 10.85 2.02 -9.91
N ALA A 283 11.70 2.67 -9.08
CA ALA A 283 11.55 2.60 -7.63
C ALA A 283 10.15 3.08 -7.21
N GLY A 284 9.31 2.15 -6.73
CA GLY A 284 7.90 2.40 -6.48
C GLY A 284 7.50 2.25 -5.02
N HIS A 285 7.35 1.03 -4.53
CA HIS A 285 6.86 0.74 -3.19
C HIS A 285 7.98 0.35 -2.23
N PRO A 286 8.29 1.19 -1.21
CA PRO A 286 9.15 0.80 -0.12
C PRO A 286 8.36 0.01 0.93
N GLY A 287 9.01 -0.96 1.57
CA GLY A 287 8.49 -1.65 2.75
C GLY A 287 9.62 -1.87 3.75
N MET A 288 9.42 -1.48 5.00
CA MET A 288 10.42 -1.65 6.05
C MET A 288 10.31 -3.01 6.72
N THR A 289 11.44 -3.69 6.92
CA THR A 289 11.49 -4.94 7.69
C THR A 289 10.98 -4.74 9.12
N ARG A 290 10.41 -5.77 9.72
CA ARG A 290 9.79 -5.68 11.06
C ARG A 290 10.77 -5.26 12.16
N ASP A 291 12.05 -5.57 12.01
CA ASP A 291 13.13 -5.16 12.90
C ASP A 291 13.60 -3.71 12.67
N GLY A 292 13.19 -3.09 11.54
CA GLY A 292 13.56 -1.72 11.18
C GLY A 292 14.96 -1.57 10.60
N ASN A 293 15.61 -2.66 10.18
CA ASN A 293 16.99 -2.60 9.71
C ASN A 293 17.10 -2.34 8.22
N TYR A 294 16.11 -2.76 7.42
CA TYR A 294 16.18 -2.66 5.97
C TYR A 294 14.87 -2.11 5.38
N PHE A 295 14.99 -1.38 4.27
CA PHE A 295 13.92 -1.16 3.30
C PHE A 295 14.05 -2.11 2.12
N PHE A 296 12.95 -2.76 1.78
CA PHE A 296 12.77 -3.49 0.54
C PHE A 296 12.00 -2.58 -0.41
N VAL A 297 12.66 -2.13 -1.48
CA VAL A 297 12.07 -1.23 -2.47
C VAL A 297 11.75 -2.03 -3.72
N ILE A 298 10.46 -2.17 -4.03
CA ILE A 298 10.00 -2.85 -5.24
C ILE A 298 10.28 -1.97 -6.45
N GLN A 299 10.94 -2.55 -7.47
CA GLN A 299 11.24 -1.88 -8.74
C GLN A 299 10.21 -2.28 -9.78
N HIS A 300 9.38 -1.34 -10.22
CA HIS A 300 8.27 -1.61 -11.12
C HIS A 300 8.69 -1.99 -12.56
N LYS A 301 9.93 -1.62 -12.95
CA LYS A 301 10.39 -1.77 -14.34
C LYS A 301 11.56 -2.74 -14.51
N ASP A 302 12.16 -3.21 -13.41
CA ASP A 302 13.30 -4.14 -13.43
C ASP A 302 12.99 -5.50 -12.82
N ASN A 303 11.79 -5.70 -12.23
CA ASN A 303 11.42 -6.92 -11.48
C ASN A 303 12.48 -7.37 -10.47
N VAL A 304 13.00 -6.43 -9.73
CA VAL A 304 13.89 -6.66 -8.60
C VAL A 304 13.37 -5.97 -7.34
N ILE A 305 13.77 -6.44 -6.20
CA ILE A 305 13.70 -5.68 -4.95
C ILE A 305 15.10 -5.17 -4.64
N THR A 306 15.21 -3.86 -4.48
CA THR A 306 16.43 -3.24 -3.96
C THR A 306 16.35 -3.21 -2.44
N VAL A 307 17.34 -3.79 -1.77
CA VAL A 307 17.45 -3.80 -0.30
C VAL A 307 18.39 -2.70 0.14
N ILE A 308 17.88 -1.82 0.99
CA ILE A 308 18.62 -0.69 1.56
C ILE A 308 18.84 -0.95 3.05
N ASP A 309 20.08 -0.92 3.51
CA ASP A 309 20.46 -0.90 4.92
C ASP A 309 20.18 0.52 5.46
N ILE A 310 19.26 0.62 6.41
CA ILE A 310 18.78 1.91 6.93
C ILE A 310 19.88 2.64 7.72
N ALA A 311 20.64 1.92 8.53
CA ALA A 311 21.68 2.50 9.37
C ALA A 311 22.86 3.03 8.55
N LYS A 312 23.27 2.27 7.51
CA LYS A 312 24.35 2.67 6.59
C LYS A 312 23.87 3.63 5.50
N GLN A 313 22.56 3.66 5.24
CA GLN A 313 21.98 4.38 4.10
C GLN A 313 22.63 3.95 2.77
N GLU A 314 22.71 2.64 2.54
CA GLU A 314 23.36 2.05 1.36
C GLU A 314 22.52 0.91 0.79
N VAL A 315 22.58 0.76 -0.54
CA VAL A 315 22.03 -0.42 -1.20
C VAL A 315 22.97 -1.60 -0.91
N VAL A 316 22.44 -2.65 -0.31
CA VAL A 316 23.24 -3.84 0.09
C VAL A 316 22.94 -5.06 -0.76
N LYS A 317 21.75 -5.12 -1.40
CA LYS A 317 21.38 -6.25 -2.25
C LYS A 317 20.32 -5.87 -3.28
N SER A 318 20.29 -6.56 -4.41
CA SER A 318 19.20 -6.60 -5.36
C SER A 318 18.71 -8.03 -5.48
N ILE A 319 17.42 -8.28 -5.24
CA ILE A 319 16.80 -9.60 -5.27
C ILE A 319 15.98 -9.71 -6.55
N PRO A 320 16.36 -10.54 -7.54
CA PRO A 320 15.54 -10.79 -8.72
C PRO A 320 14.24 -11.50 -8.35
N VAL A 321 13.08 -10.95 -8.72
CA VAL A 321 11.77 -11.50 -8.36
C VAL A 321 10.99 -12.02 -9.57
N GLY A 322 11.36 -11.62 -10.78
CA GLY A 322 10.67 -12.00 -12.02
C GLY A 322 11.56 -11.99 -13.25
N THR A 323 10.97 -12.33 -14.39
CA THR A 323 11.63 -12.40 -15.70
C THR A 323 11.16 -11.31 -16.66
N GLY A 324 10.01 -10.69 -16.41
CA GLY A 324 9.42 -9.64 -17.22
C GLY A 324 10.04 -8.27 -16.96
N LYS A 325 9.56 -7.26 -17.71
CA LYS A 325 10.02 -5.88 -17.63
C LYS A 325 8.99 -4.94 -16.99
N LYS A 326 7.89 -5.48 -16.43
CA LYS A 326 6.78 -4.66 -15.93
C LYS A 326 6.24 -5.17 -14.59
N GLN A 327 6.08 -4.22 -13.68
CA GLN A 327 5.17 -4.22 -12.56
C GLN A 327 5.30 -5.39 -11.57
N ALA A 328 6.37 -5.35 -10.81
CA ALA A 328 6.31 -5.86 -9.45
C ALA A 328 5.53 -4.84 -8.61
N HIS A 329 4.54 -5.27 -7.81
CA HIS A 329 3.67 -4.34 -7.07
C HIS A 329 3.27 -4.93 -5.72
N GLY A 330 2.76 -4.10 -4.81
CA GLY A 330 2.22 -4.47 -3.51
C GLY A 330 3.07 -5.46 -2.70
N GLY A 331 3.39 -5.19 -1.47
CA GLY A 331 4.21 -6.07 -0.64
C GLY A 331 3.74 -6.14 0.80
N TYR A 332 4.07 -7.23 1.50
CA TYR A 332 3.69 -7.47 2.87
C TYR A 332 4.73 -8.30 3.62
N PHE A 333 5.23 -7.79 4.74
CA PHE A 333 6.03 -8.57 5.68
C PHE A 333 5.13 -9.33 6.65
N THR A 334 5.42 -10.63 6.83
CA THR A 334 4.74 -11.41 7.87
C THR A 334 4.97 -10.79 9.25
N PRO A 335 4.04 -10.95 10.21
CA PRO A 335 4.19 -10.35 11.55
C PRO A 335 5.45 -10.82 12.30
N ASP A 336 5.88 -12.06 12.05
CA ASP A 336 7.13 -12.61 12.61
C ASP A 336 8.39 -12.11 11.89
N GLY A 337 8.25 -11.31 10.83
CA GLY A 337 9.34 -10.76 10.04
C GLY A 337 10.13 -11.77 9.20
N LYS A 338 9.71 -13.04 9.14
CA LYS A 338 10.47 -14.09 8.46
C LYS A 338 10.36 -14.04 6.95
N PHE A 339 9.16 -13.66 6.44
CA PHE A 339 8.89 -13.66 5.02
C PHE A 339 8.35 -12.32 4.56
N TYR A 340 8.68 -11.99 3.32
CA TYR A 340 8.07 -10.91 2.57
C TYR A 340 7.35 -11.51 1.36
N TYR A 341 6.09 -11.15 1.18
CA TYR A 341 5.31 -11.50 0.01
C TYR A 341 5.11 -10.28 -0.86
N MET A 342 5.18 -10.45 -2.17
CA MET A 342 4.87 -9.42 -3.14
C MET A 342 4.21 -9.98 -4.39
N ILE A 343 3.54 -9.14 -5.16
CA ILE A 343 2.96 -9.52 -6.45
C ILE A 343 3.94 -9.18 -7.58
N ASN A 344 4.12 -10.13 -8.49
CA ASN A 344 4.70 -9.89 -9.80
C ASN A 344 3.60 -10.00 -10.86
N ALA A 345 3.12 -8.85 -11.33
CA ALA A 345 1.94 -8.78 -12.20
C ALA A 345 2.19 -9.36 -13.59
N GLU A 346 3.41 -9.23 -14.14
CA GLU A 346 3.73 -9.74 -15.47
C GLU A 346 3.90 -11.26 -15.49
N ASP A 347 4.55 -11.81 -14.45
CA ASP A 347 4.73 -13.26 -14.34
C ASP A 347 3.49 -13.95 -13.72
N ASN A 348 2.45 -13.19 -13.34
CA ASN A 348 1.21 -13.70 -12.76
C ASN A 348 1.45 -14.60 -11.54
N ASN A 349 2.31 -14.16 -10.64
CA ASN A 349 2.59 -14.90 -9.42
C ASN A 349 2.78 -13.98 -8.21
N MET A 350 2.59 -14.56 -7.05
CA MET A 350 3.00 -14.00 -5.76
C MET A 350 4.37 -14.60 -5.42
N VAL A 351 5.32 -13.76 -5.11
CA VAL A 351 6.69 -14.13 -4.75
C VAL A 351 6.82 -14.14 -3.24
N LYS A 352 7.39 -15.21 -2.67
CA LYS A 352 7.75 -15.32 -1.26
C LYS A 352 9.26 -15.20 -1.10
N ILE A 353 9.70 -14.33 -0.22
CA ILE A 353 11.10 -14.04 0.05
C ILE A 353 11.41 -14.35 1.51
N ASP A 354 12.47 -15.09 1.76
CA ASP A 354 13.05 -15.26 3.09
C ASP A 354 13.84 -13.99 3.43
N VAL A 355 13.38 -13.25 4.43
CA VAL A 355 13.95 -11.95 4.81
C VAL A 355 15.38 -12.09 5.32
N SER A 356 15.68 -13.15 6.07
CA SER A 356 17.01 -13.38 6.65
C SER A 356 18.06 -13.71 5.59
N LYS A 357 17.66 -14.41 4.52
CA LYS A 357 18.53 -14.77 3.39
C LYS A 357 18.52 -13.70 2.30
N MET A 358 17.49 -12.83 2.33
CA MET A 358 17.20 -11.86 1.27
C MET A 358 17.11 -12.58 -0.09
N ASP A 359 16.35 -13.68 -0.16
CA ASP A 359 16.27 -14.51 -1.37
C ASP A 359 14.87 -15.05 -1.59
N VAL A 360 14.52 -15.26 -2.88
CA VAL A 360 13.25 -15.86 -3.27
C VAL A 360 13.24 -17.34 -2.89
N VAL A 361 12.22 -17.77 -2.15
CA VAL A 361 12.08 -19.17 -1.73
C VAL A 361 10.91 -19.87 -2.42
N SER A 362 9.91 -19.11 -2.89
CA SER A 362 8.77 -19.69 -3.60
C SER A 362 8.11 -18.67 -4.51
N LYS A 363 7.40 -19.16 -5.55
CA LYS A 363 6.52 -18.40 -6.45
C LYS A 363 5.20 -19.13 -6.57
N ILE A 364 4.12 -18.46 -6.17
CA ILE A 364 2.77 -19.01 -6.12
C ILE A 364 1.98 -18.43 -7.30
N PRO A 365 1.53 -19.23 -8.27
CA PRO A 365 0.72 -18.73 -9.38
C PRO A 365 -0.58 -18.07 -8.86
N VAL A 366 -0.92 -16.90 -9.42
CA VAL A 366 -2.18 -16.18 -9.16
C VAL A 366 -2.83 -15.77 -10.48
N GLY A 367 -3.98 -15.09 -10.43
CA GLY A 367 -4.62 -14.59 -11.64
C GLY A 367 -3.81 -13.50 -12.34
N LYS A 368 -4.18 -13.23 -13.60
CA LYS A 368 -3.44 -12.33 -14.50
C LYS A 368 -3.46 -10.89 -14.04
N SER A 369 -2.29 -10.24 -14.15
CA SER A 369 -2.12 -8.81 -13.88
C SER A 369 -2.63 -8.41 -12.49
N ALA A 370 -2.40 -9.24 -11.47
CA ALA A 370 -2.61 -8.85 -10.08
C ALA A 370 -1.63 -7.73 -9.71
N MET A 371 -2.08 -6.74 -8.91
CA MET A 371 -1.26 -5.60 -8.52
C MET A 371 -1.10 -5.51 -7.01
N PHE A 372 -2.18 -5.69 -6.29
CA PHE A 372 -2.22 -5.64 -4.83
C PHE A 372 -2.84 -6.91 -4.26
N PHE A 373 -2.78 -7.04 -2.95
CA PHE A 373 -3.45 -8.09 -2.21
C PHE A 373 -3.71 -7.62 -0.79
N SER A 374 -4.61 -8.29 -0.10
CA SER A 374 -4.77 -8.16 1.35
C SER A 374 -4.50 -9.50 2.01
N ILE A 375 -4.09 -9.46 3.27
CA ILE A 375 -3.83 -10.66 4.06
C ILE A 375 -5.00 -10.89 5.02
N LYS A 376 -5.36 -12.16 5.19
CA LYS A 376 -6.14 -12.67 6.30
C LYS A 376 -5.22 -13.55 7.15
N GLU A 377 -5.11 -13.27 8.43
CA GLU A 377 -4.29 -14.03 9.38
C GLU A 377 -5.15 -14.43 10.58
N GLY A 378 -5.51 -15.71 10.67
CA GLY A 378 -6.55 -16.15 11.60
C GLY A 378 -7.87 -15.42 11.32
N ASN A 379 -8.35 -14.61 12.26
CA ASN A 379 -9.55 -13.78 12.11
C ASN A 379 -9.25 -12.32 11.77
N ASP A 380 -7.98 -11.94 11.66
CA ASP A 380 -7.57 -10.56 11.43
C ASP A 380 -7.32 -10.28 9.94
N PHE A 381 -7.53 -9.03 9.55
CA PHE A 381 -7.23 -8.50 8.21
C PHE A 381 -6.27 -7.32 8.35
N PRO A 382 -4.96 -7.60 8.53
CA PRO A 382 -3.97 -6.54 8.62
C PRO A 382 -3.92 -5.73 7.34
N SER A 383 -3.70 -4.42 7.46
CA SER A 383 -3.47 -3.54 6.32
C SER A 383 -2.21 -3.98 5.58
N THR A 384 -2.31 -4.04 4.25
CA THR A 384 -1.19 -4.26 3.32
C THR A 384 -1.05 -2.98 2.51
N GLU A 385 -0.15 -2.12 2.92
CA GLU A 385 0.25 -0.95 2.13
C GLU A 385 1.57 -1.18 1.43
#